data_49490ea442220fd8032ecf5e595e1e47
#
_entry.id   49490ea442220fd8032ecf5e595e1e47
#
_cell.length_a   1.000
_cell.length_b   1.000
_cell.length_c   1.000
_cell.angle_alpha   90.00
_cell.angle_beta   90.00
_cell.angle_gamma   90.00
#
_symmetry.space_group_name_H-M   'P 1'
#
loop_
_entity.id
_entity.type
_entity.pdbx_description
1 polymer ?
#
loop_
_entity_poly.entity_id
_entity_poly.type
_entity_poly.pdbx_seq_one_letter_code
_entity_poly.pdbx_strand_id
1 'polypeptide(L)'
;MNYPDTRAHTEKNRLWANGYRRMETTINNNSGRMRAAACIVCTVLLVCFALCGQPSLAQGNADEDERNQCLKCHGEKGSIKKFSDGDFISTYVDPRAFAASVHRTLRCTACHKEFSLQYHPERSFRNKLQYRIKESHVCRDCHKEGTIRSVAVHDSLFRKERAGEAVVCTNCHSAHAVTPVVGGNASAGEEKYCLRCHSRETKMDFNDRESISLRVNIAELRDSPHKNMGCSDCHFGFSQENHPQRRFRYQREYRISSAEMCRKCHFDKYAKVSESIHYNMLSTGRLDAPTCIDCHGGHAVSSLSDNRSLAVMKCRKCHGEIYDAYAKSIHGKALLNVNNRDVPICIDCHSAHSIKNPTSSAFHDYIPEMCGKCHSNRALMGKYGLSTDVVKTYLSDFHGMTLGLQRKEAPKGYRPNPPMAVCTDCHGTHEIAGVSGADVQVLKANLLKRCQKCHRNATSNFPDAWLSHYKPSLRVAPLVFITEQFYKIIMPLMVAGLLFQVLLQIWRYLSNR
;
A
#
# COMPACT_ATOMS: atom_id res chain seq x y z
N MET A 1 -30.58 37.58 5.94
CA MET A 1 -30.34 38.91 6.56
C MET A 1 -30.42 38.73 8.07
N ASN A 2 -29.30 38.71 8.72
CA ASN A 2 -29.02 39.21 10.07
C ASN A 2 -27.60 38.82 10.45
N TYR A 3 -26.72 39.81 10.49
CA TYR A 3 -25.34 39.73 10.96
C TYR A 3 -25.34 39.67 12.50
N PRO A 4 -24.48 38.89 13.15
CA PRO A 4 -24.27 39.00 14.61
C PRO A 4 -23.18 40.02 14.94
N ASP A 5 -23.42 40.68 16.00
CA ASP A 5 -22.88 41.80 16.75
C ASP A 5 -21.34 41.80 16.95
N THR A 6 -20.74 42.95 16.67
CA THR A 6 -19.29 43.24 16.72
C THR A 6 -18.80 43.74 18.10
N ARG A 7 -19.46 43.42 19.22
CA ARG A 7 -19.10 43.98 20.55
C ARG A 7 -18.08 43.17 21.37
N ALA A 8 -17.75 41.93 20.93
CA ALA A 8 -16.83 41.07 21.70
C ALA A 8 -15.32 41.31 21.46
N HIS A 9 -14.96 42.10 20.44
CA HIS A 9 -13.55 42.32 20.08
C HIS A 9 -12.88 43.54 20.73
N THR A 10 -13.64 44.44 21.37
CA THR A 10 -13.08 45.68 21.95
C THR A 10 -12.65 45.54 23.41
N GLU A 11 -13.14 44.56 24.15
CA GLU A 11 -12.72 44.35 25.56
C GLU A 11 -11.40 43.60 25.69
N LYS A 12 -11.09 42.70 24.77
CA LYS A 12 -9.82 41.93 24.81
C LYS A 12 -8.60 42.81 24.52
N ASN A 13 -8.74 43.89 23.75
CA ASN A 13 -7.62 44.78 23.40
C ASN A 13 -7.34 45.84 24.51
N ARG A 14 -8.24 46.08 25.46
CA ARG A 14 -7.99 47.00 26.59
C ARG A 14 -7.19 46.33 27.74
N LEU A 15 -7.27 45.04 27.90
CA LEU A 15 -6.49 44.31 28.91
C LEU A 15 -5.02 44.11 28.55
N TRP A 16 -4.66 44.09 27.26
CA TRP A 16 -3.28 43.99 26.79
C TRP A 16 -2.50 45.30 26.87
N ALA A 17 -3.16 46.44 26.71
CA ALA A 17 -2.51 47.76 26.78
C ALA A 17 -2.11 48.17 28.18
N ASN A 18 -2.79 47.71 29.22
CA ASN A 18 -2.50 48.05 30.64
C ASN A 18 -1.44 47.13 31.24
N GLY A 19 -1.17 45.93 30.65
CA GLY A 19 -0.06 45.04 31.08
C GLY A 19 1.30 45.55 30.65
N TYR A 20 1.39 46.21 29.50
CA TYR A 20 2.66 46.67 28.94
C TYR A 20 3.21 47.93 29.64
N ARG A 21 2.36 48.81 30.14
CA ARG A 21 2.76 50.05 30.85
C ARG A 21 3.26 49.83 32.29
N ARG A 22 2.99 48.68 32.87
CA ARG A 22 3.47 48.35 34.23
C ARG A 22 4.82 47.65 34.23
N MET A 23 5.30 47.21 33.08
CA MET A 23 6.60 46.54 32.93
C MET A 23 7.75 47.55 32.64
N GLU A 24 7.46 48.72 32.08
CA GLU A 24 8.50 49.70 31.74
C GLU A 24 8.97 50.56 32.93
N THR A 25 8.16 50.68 34.00
CA THR A 25 8.57 51.46 35.19
C THR A 25 9.38 50.68 36.21
N THR A 26 9.49 49.35 36.08
CA THR A 26 10.29 48.53 37.00
C THR A 26 11.71 48.22 36.49
N ILE A 27 12.00 48.53 35.22
CA ILE A 27 13.30 48.21 34.59
C ILE A 27 14.33 49.31 34.76
N ASN A 28 13.93 50.55 35.12
CA ASN A 28 14.83 51.72 35.10
C ASN A 28 15.55 52.03 36.42
N ASN A 29 15.31 51.27 37.53
CA ASN A 29 15.96 51.53 38.83
C ASN A 29 17.02 50.51 39.27
N ASN A 30 17.35 49.49 38.41
CA ASN A 30 18.36 48.46 38.78
C ASN A 30 19.57 48.41 37.80
N SER A 31 19.76 49.40 36.92
CA SER A 31 20.79 49.36 35.90
C SER A 31 22.22 49.65 36.38
N GLY A 32 22.41 50.09 37.64
CA GLY A 32 23.74 50.40 38.20
C GLY A 32 24.47 49.21 38.82
N ARG A 33 23.73 48.24 39.40
CA ARG A 33 24.34 47.06 40.05
C ARG A 33 24.52 45.83 39.16
N MET A 34 23.79 45.75 38.06
CA MET A 34 23.89 44.61 37.12
C MET A 34 25.03 44.70 36.13
N ARG A 35 25.60 45.91 35.89
CA ARG A 35 26.75 46.05 34.98
C ARG A 35 28.09 45.56 35.56
N ALA A 36 28.27 45.66 36.86
CA ALA A 36 29.47 45.10 37.51
C ALA A 36 29.41 43.55 37.66
N ALA A 37 28.24 42.96 37.91
CA ALA A 37 28.07 41.52 37.96
C ALA A 37 28.14 40.83 36.59
N ALA A 38 27.67 41.48 35.53
CA ALA A 38 27.73 40.92 34.18
C ALA A 38 29.16 40.88 33.62
N CYS A 39 30.02 41.84 33.96
CA CYS A 39 31.43 41.83 33.52
C CYS A 39 32.23 40.72 34.25
N ILE A 40 31.95 40.42 35.52
CA ILE A 40 32.64 39.35 36.25
C ILE A 40 32.22 37.99 35.75
N VAL A 41 30.92 37.80 35.43
CA VAL A 41 30.41 36.54 34.85
C VAL A 41 30.90 36.31 33.45
N CYS A 42 30.99 37.35 32.62
CA CYS A 42 31.58 37.24 31.25
C CYS A 42 33.09 36.95 31.30
N THR A 43 33.86 37.53 32.24
CA THR A 43 35.29 37.20 32.35
C THR A 43 35.52 35.82 32.90
N VAL A 44 34.71 35.34 33.83
CA VAL A 44 34.79 33.96 34.35
C VAL A 44 34.35 32.94 33.28
N LEU A 45 33.32 33.24 32.47
CA LEU A 45 32.92 32.40 31.35
C LEU A 45 33.96 32.39 30.21
N LEU A 46 34.63 33.51 29.93
CA LEU A 46 35.70 33.55 28.94
C LEU A 46 36.97 32.82 29.40
N VAL A 47 37.28 32.86 30.69
CA VAL A 47 38.41 32.10 31.26
C VAL A 47 38.04 30.59 31.39
N CYS A 48 36.80 30.24 31.70
CA CYS A 48 36.34 28.85 31.64
C CYS A 48 36.30 28.32 30.20
N PHE A 49 35.94 29.14 29.20
CA PHE A 49 35.99 28.74 27.80
C PHE A 49 37.42 28.60 27.25
N ALA A 50 38.38 29.34 27.79
CA ALA A 50 39.79 29.24 27.43
C ALA A 50 40.51 28.07 28.17
N LEU A 51 40.00 27.62 29.30
CA LEU A 51 40.53 26.46 30.06
C LEU A 51 39.85 25.14 29.74
N CYS A 52 38.65 25.15 29.13
CA CYS A 52 38.05 23.99 28.51
C CYS A 52 38.65 23.82 27.11
N GLY A 53 39.91 23.45 27.08
CA GLY A 53 40.68 23.18 25.86
C GLY A 53 39.98 22.13 24.99
N GLN A 54 39.93 22.42 23.75
CA GLN A 54 39.33 21.69 22.64
C GLN A 54 39.63 20.18 22.64
N PRO A 55 38.64 19.29 22.81
CA PRO A 55 38.86 17.86 22.57
C PRO A 55 38.50 17.42 21.13
N SER A 56 38.17 18.33 20.20
CA SER A 56 37.58 17.90 18.90
C SER A 56 38.57 17.58 17.80
N LEU A 57 39.84 17.96 17.89
CA LEU A 57 40.84 17.63 16.85
C LEU A 57 41.60 16.31 17.13
N ALA A 58 41.75 15.93 18.38
CA ALA A 58 42.40 14.67 18.74
C ALA A 58 41.51 13.43 18.48
N GLN A 59 40.19 13.59 18.54
CA GLN A 59 39.23 12.48 18.37
C GLN A 59 39.11 12.08 16.92
N GLY A 60 39.22 13.04 15.98
CA GLY A 60 39.16 12.78 14.54
C GLY A 60 40.32 11.91 14.02
N ASN A 61 41.53 12.13 14.57
CA ASN A 61 42.71 11.34 14.17
C ASN A 61 42.67 9.91 14.72
N ALA A 62 42.18 9.71 15.94
CA ALA A 62 42.05 8.38 16.55
C ALA A 62 41.00 7.50 15.87
N ASP A 63 39.91 8.11 15.43
CA ASP A 63 38.83 7.39 14.71
C ASP A 63 39.27 6.96 13.30
N GLU A 64 40.08 7.77 12.64
CA GLU A 64 40.65 7.45 11.33
C GLU A 64 41.74 6.38 11.42
N ASP A 65 42.55 6.41 12.46
CA ASP A 65 43.60 5.43 12.68
C ASP A 65 42.99 4.04 12.98
N GLU A 66 41.94 3.95 13.81
CA GLU A 66 41.22 2.71 14.04
C GLU A 66 40.65 2.11 12.73
N ARG A 67 40.01 2.96 11.91
CA ARG A 67 39.48 2.51 10.59
C ARG A 67 40.58 1.96 9.69
N ASN A 68 41.68 2.66 9.58
CA ASN A 68 42.81 2.26 8.75
C ASN A 68 43.41 0.93 9.23
N GLN A 69 43.48 0.70 10.54
CA GLN A 69 43.99 -0.56 11.08
C GLN A 69 43.04 -1.73 10.84
N CYS A 70 41.72 -1.57 11.00
CA CYS A 70 40.74 -2.60 10.67
C CYS A 70 40.78 -2.93 9.16
N LEU A 71 40.89 -1.93 8.30
CA LEU A 71 40.91 -2.11 6.84
C LEU A 71 42.19 -2.79 6.33
N LYS A 72 43.28 -2.87 7.09
CA LYS A 72 44.47 -3.68 6.69
C LYS A 72 44.10 -5.13 6.43
N CYS A 73 43.18 -5.71 7.20
CA CYS A 73 42.70 -7.06 7.00
C CYS A 73 41.37 -7.11 6.26
N HIS A 74 40.39 -6.28 6.68
CA HIS A 74 39.06 -6.28 6.09
C HIS A 74 38.96 -5.55 4.75
N GLY A 75 39.96 -4.81 4.33
CA GLY A 75 40.09 -4.20 3.01
C GLY A 75 40.61 -5.14 1.93
N GLU A 76 41.01 -6.36 2.30
CA GLU A 76 41.50 -7.38 1.37
C GLU A 76 40.40 -8.39 0.97
N LYS A 77 40.34 -8.74 -0.32
CA LYS A 77 39.36 -9.69 -0.83
C LYS A 77 39.75 -11.13 -0.44
N GLY A 78 38.73 -11.96 -0.18
CA GLY A 78 38.92 -13.39 0.11
C GLY A 78 38.65 -13.78 1.56
N SER A 79 38.62 -12.86 2.50
CA SER A 79 38.21 -13.15 3.87
C SER A 79 36.71 -13.47 3.97
N ILE A 80 36.38 -14.57 4.64
CA ILE A 80 35.01 -15.06 4.79
C ILE A 80 34.73 -15.48 6.24
N LYS A 81 33.46 -15.30 6.66
CA LYS A 81 32.91 -15.91 7.86
C LYS A 81 31.97 -17.04 7.46
N LYS A 82 32.23 -18.26 7.95
CA LYS A 82 31.41 -19.46 7.75
C LYS A 82 30.33 -19.58 8.83
N PHE A 83 29.21 -20.18 8.50
CA PHE A 83 28.09 -20.49 9.41
C PHE A 83 27.97 -22.01 9.61
N SER A 84 27.20 -22.41 10.64
CA SER A 84 27.06 -23.83 11.00
C SER A 84 26.35 -24.68 9.92
N ASP A 85 25.53 -24.05 9.08
CA ASP A 85 24.85 -24.69 7.94
C ASP A 85 25.72 -24.81 6.67
N GLY A 86 26.96 -24.32 6.74
CA GLY A 86 27.91 -24.35 5.61
C GLY A 86 27.86 -23.11 4.71
N ASP A 87 26.86 -22.19 4.89
CA ASP A 87 26.84 -20.91 4.17
C ASP A 87 27.95 -19.98 4.68
N PHE A 88 28.23 -18.92 3.97
CA PHE A 88 29.27 -17.95 4.34
C PHE A 88 28.91 -16.54 3.92
N ILE A 89 29.59 -15.58 4.50
CA ILE A 89 29.55 -14.16 4.11
C ILE A 89 30.98 -13.64 3.96
N SER A 90 31.21 -12.81 2.94
CA SER A 90 32.46 -12.08 2.83
C SER A 90 32.59 -11.06 3.96
N THR A 91 33.74 -11.00 4.60
CA THR A 91 34.10 -9.97 5.58
C THR A 91 34.87 -8.81 4.95
N TYR A 92 34.99 -8.81 3.62
CA TYR A 92 35.60 -7.73 2.87
C TYR A 92 34.75 -6.45 2.95
N VAL A 93 35.38 -5.35 3.28
CA VAL A 93 34.84 -3.99 3.28
C VAL A 93 35.56 -3.21 2.19
N ASP A 94 34.84 -2.75 1.17
CA ASP A 94 35.43 -1.88 0.14
C ASP A 94 35.77 -0.51 0.77
N PRO A 95 37.06 -0.14 0.86
CA PRO A 95 37.47 1.12 1.48
C PRO A 95 36.93 2.36 0.77
N ARG A 96 36.79 2.29 -0.56
CA ARG A 96 36.25 3.42 -1.36
C ARG A 96 34.76 3.58 -1.14
N ALA A 97 34.03 2.47 -1.15
CA ALA A 97 32.59 2.48 -0.88
C ALA A 97 32.28 2.96 0.55
N PHE A 98 33.10 2.54 1.54
CA PHE A 98 32.97 3.02 2.91
C PHE A 98 33.29 4.53 3.02
N ALA A 99 34.34 5.00 2.38
CA ALA A 99 34.71 6.44 2.36
C ALA A 99 33.63 7.32 1.70
N ALA A 100 32.83 6.77 0.79
CA ALA A 100 31.68 7.42 0.18
C ALA A 100 30.38 7.33 1.01
N SER A 101 30.37 6.51 2.07
CA SER A 101 29.21 6.29 2.94
C SER A 101 28.91 7.52 3.82
N VAL A 102 27.64 7.68 4.19
CA VAL A 102 27.22 8.66 5.21
C VAL A 102 27.83 8.37 6.59
N HIS A 103 28.24 7.13 6.83
CA HIS A 103 28.88 6.68 8.06
C HIS A 103 30.43 6.75 8.02
N ARG A 104 31.01 7.36 6.99
CA ARG A 104 32.47 7.43 6.77
C ARG A 104 33.30 7.97 7.95
N THR A 105 32.67 8.77 8.82
CA THR A 105 33.33 9.35 9.99
C THR A 105 33.26 8.46 11.23
N LEU A 106 32.41 7.43 11.23
CA LEU A 106 32.26 6.53 12.37
C LEU A 106 33.43 5.53 12.47
N ARG A 107 33.79 5.16 13.70
CA ARG A 107 34.67 4.03 13.97
C ARG A 107 34.03 2.71 13.60
N CYS A 108 34.81 1.70 13.25
CA CYS A 108 34.30 0.36 13.02
C CYS A 108 33.63 -0.20 14.28
N THR A 109 34.21 0.06 15.45
CA THR A 109 33.69 -0.35 16.75
C THR A 109 32.39 0.37 17.17
N ALA A 110 32.01 1.47 16.53
CA ALA A 110 30.71 2.11 16.76
C ALA A 110 29.54 1.18 16.42
N CYS A 111 29.72 0.33 15.40
CA CYS A 111 28.76 -0.71 14.99
C CYS A 111 29.16 -2.09 15.49
N HIS A 112 30.44 -2.42 15.42
CA HIS A 112 31.00 -3.71 15.85
C HIS A 112 31.49 -3.64 17.30
N LYS A 113 30.60 -3.35 18.26
CA LYS A 113 30.89 -3.01 19.66
C LYS A 113 31.66 -4.09 20.43
N GLU A 114 31.51 -5.36 20.05
CA GLU A 114 32.15 -6.48 20.72
C GLU A 114 33.59 -6.72 20.23
N PHE A 115 34.02 -5.99 19.19
CA PHE A 115 35.33 -6.17 18.55
C PHE A 115 36.29 -5.05 18.93
N SER A 116 37.58 -5.38 18.98
CA SER A 116 38.67 -4.41 19.07
C SER A 116 39.85 -4.88 18.22
N LEU A 117 40.88 -4.06 18.07
CA LEU A 117 42.10 -4.44 17.33
C LEU A 117 42.80 -5.66 17.93
N GLN A 118 42.68 -5.83 19.28
CA GLN A 118 43.31 -6.92 20.01
C GLN A 118 42.37 -8.12 20.24
N TYR A 119 41.07 -7.94 20.08
CA TYR A 119 40.10 -8.96 20.42
C TYR A 119 39.01 -9.10 19.36
N HIS A 120 38.95 -10.29 18.76
CA HIS A 120 37.93 -10.72 17.83
C HIS A 120 37.19 -11.90 18.43
N PRO A 121 36.02 -11.70 19.06
CA PRO A 121 35.30 -12.79 19.70
C PRO A 121 34.80 -13.81 18.69
N GLU A 122 34.93 -15.07 19.01
CA GLU A 122 34.28 -16.13 18.26
C GLU A 122 32.77 -16.06 18.48
N ARG A 123 32.05 -15.87 17.40
CA ARG A 123 30.58 -15.78 17.41
C ARG A 123 30.04 -16.82 16.43
N SER A 124 29.33 -17.81 16.97
CA SER A 124 28.67 -18.83 16.16
C SER A 124 27.23 -18.43 15.81
N PHE A 125 26.87 -18.63 14.57
CA PHE A 125 25.51 -18.45 14.06
C PHE A 125 25.12 -19.67 13.24
N ARG A 126 23.87 -20.08 13.36
CA ARG A 126 23.37 -21.22 12.61
C ARG A 126 23.41 -20.95 11.09
N ASN A 127 23.02 -19.76 10.67
CA ASN A 127 22.97 -19.36 9.26
C ASN A 127 23.17 -17.85 9.08
N LYS A 128 23.34 -17.46 7.84
CA LYS A 128 23.51 -16.08 7.40
C LYS A 128 22.33 -15.15 7.80
N LEU A 129 21.10 -15.67 7.80
CA LEU A 129 19.92 -14.87 8.16
C LEU A 129 19.95 -14.50 9.65
N GLN A 130 20.24 -15.46 10.52
CA GLN A 130 20.38 -15.21 11.97
C GLN A 130 21.46 -14.17 12.26
N TYR A 131 22.61 -14.27 11.59
CA TYR A 131 23.68 -13.28 11.68
C TYR A 131 23.18 -11.90 11.26
N ARG A 132 22.54 -11.76 10.09
CA ARG A 132 22.07 -10.47 9.56
C ARG A 132 20.98 -9.84 10.41
N ILE A 133 20.09 -10.63 11.00
CA ILE A 133 19.08 -10.14 11.95
C ILE A 133 19.78 -9.51 13.15
N LYS A 134 20.72 -10.23 13.80
CA LYS A 134 21.43 -9.72 14.97
C LYS A 134 22.20 -8.44 14.66
N GLU A 135 22.95 -8.41 13.56
CA GLU A 135 23.72 -7.23 13.17
C GLU A 135 22.85 -6.03 12.79
N SER A 136 21.65 -6.26 12.27
CA SER A 136 20.72 -5.17 11.95
C SER A 136 20.19 -4.42 13.17
N HIS A 137 20.21 -5.03 14.36
CA HIS A 137 19.77 -4.35 15.58
C HIS A 137 20.68 -3.18 15.96
N VAL A 138 21.99 -3.24 15.63
CA VAL A 138 22.95 -2.17 15.88
C VAL A 138 22.55 -0.84 15.23
N CYS A 139 21.88 -0.90 14.08
CA CYS A 139 21.40 0.31 13.40
C CYS A 139 20.43 1.13 14.28
N ARG A 140 19.67 0.47 15.13
CA ARG A 140 18.64 1.09 15.98
C ARG A 140 19.21 1.83 17.20
N ASP A 141 20.47 1.64 17.50
CA ASP A 141 21.13 2.37 18.58
C ASP A 141 21.17 3.88 18.25
N CYS A 142 21.37 4.23 16.98
CA CYS A 142 21.39 5.59 16.49
C CYS A 142 20.09 5.96 15.76
N HIS A 143 19.56 5.07 14.92
CA HIS A 143 18.35 5.28 14.15
C HIS A 143 17.11 4.86 14.94
N LYS A 144 16.58 5.76 15.77
CA LYS A 144 15.42 5.48 16.62
C LYS A 144 14.18 5.18 15.81
N GLU A 145 13.39 4.20 16.25
CA GLU A 145 12.20 3.72 15.56
C GLU A 145 11.24 4.86 15.18
N GLY A 146 10.99 5.81 16.09
CA GLY A 146 10.09 6.94 15.84
C GLY A 146 10.52 7.81 14.65
N THR A 147 11.84 8.02 14.47
CA THR A 147 12.38 8.79 13.34
C THR A 147 12.33 7.99 12.05
N ILE A 148 12.68 6.70 12.10
CA ILE A 148 12.69 5.84 10.91
C ILE A 148 11.27 5.61 10.38
N ARG A 149 10.29 5.47 11.27
CA ARG A 149 8.87 5.22 10.92
C ARG A 149 8.18 6.38 10.21
N SER A 150 8.76 7.58 10.22
CA SER A 150 8.25 8.70 9.40
C SER A 150 8.23 8.38 7.90
N VAL A 151 9.04 7.40 7.47
CA VAL A 151 9.03 6.88 6.10
C VAL A 151 8.06 5.69 6.00
N ALA A 152 7.06 5.79 5.14
CA ALA A 152 5.95 4.83 5.04
C ALA A 152 6.39 3.36 4.85
N VAL A 153 7.47 3.11 4.09
CA VAL A 153 8.02 1.76 3.90
C VAL A 153 8.57 1.19 5.21
N HIS A 154 9.25 2.00 6.01
CA HIS A 154 9.77 1.56 7.30
C HIS A 154 8.63 1.29 8.30
N ASP A 155 7.60 2.14 8.35
CA ASP A 155 6.45 1.90 9.23
C ASP A 155 5.76 0.56 8.90
N SER A 156 5.66 0.20 7.62
CA SER A 156 5.10 -1.09 7.22
C SER A 156 5.97 -2.27 7.66
N LEU A 157 7.31 -2.13 7.60
CA LEU A 157 8.26 -3.16 8.04
C LEU A 157 8.21 -3.37 9.57
N PHE A 158 8.16 -2.29 10.35
CA PHE A 158 8.03 -2.39 11.80
C PHE A 158 6.69 -2.98 12.26
N ARG A 159 5.60 -2.78 11.49
CA ARG A 159 4.33 -3.49 11.75
C ARG A 159 4.47 -5.00 11.53
N LYS A 160 5.19 -5.43 10.50
CA LYS A 160 5.46 -6.84 10.22
C LYS A 160 6.36 -7.47 11.28
N GLU A 161 7.37 -6.75 11.73
CA GLU A 161 8.24 -7.22 12.81
C GLU A 161 7.45 -7.50 14.09
N ARG A 162 6.50 -6.64 14.44
CA ARG A 162 5.57 -6.89 15.56
C ARG A 162 4.65 -8.10 15.35
N ALA A 163 4.44 -8.49 14.10
CA ALA A 163 3.74 -9.71 13.72
C ALA A 163 4.66 -10.95 13.67
N GLY A 164 5.93 -10.83 14.12
CA GLY A 164 6.90 -11.94 14.18
C GLY A 164 7.76 -12.12 12.93
N GLU A 165 7.68 -11.21 11.93
CA GLU A 165 8.55 -11.27 10.75
C GLU A 165 9.90 -10.59 11.03
N ALA A 166 11.00 -11.21 10.60
CA ALA A 166 12.33 -10.64 10.80
C ALA A 166 12.59 -9.45 9.85
N VAL A 167 12.96 -8.31 10.42
CA VAL A 167 13.39 -7.12 9.67
C VAL A 167 14.91 -7.03 9.67
N VAL A 168 15.51 -7.06 8.48
CA VAL A 168 16.96 -6.97 8.26
C VAL A 168 17.25 -5.69 7.48
N CYS A 169 17.78 -4.67 8.16
CA CYS A 169 18.07 -3.36 7.57
C CYS A 169 19.01 -3.47 6.36
N THR A 170 20.00 -4.38 6.44
CA THR A 170 20.97 -4.62 5.37
C THR A 170 20.40 -5.35 4.15
N ASN A 171 19.10 -5.68 4.12
CA ASN A 171 18.46 -6.17 2.90
C ASN A 171 18.22 -5.03 1.90
N CYS A 172 18.05 -3.80 2.39
CA CYS A 172 17.80 -2.62 1.57
C CYS A 172 18.96 -1.64 1.61
N HIS A 173 19.59 -1.47 2.77
CA HIS A 173 20.75 -0.61 2.96
C HIS A 173 22.03 -1.43 2.97
N SER A 174 23.08 -0.98 2.26
CA SER A 174 24.40 -1.59 2.41
C SER A 174 24.93 -1.35 3.83
N ALA A 175 25.59 -2.35 4.44
CA ALA A 175 26.14 -2.20 5.79
C ALA A 175 27.26 -1.15 5.83
N HIS A 176 28.17 -1.16 4.85
CA HIS A 176 29.37 -0.31 4.83
C HIS A 176 29.34 0.81 3.78
N ALA A 177 28.45 0.71 2.79
CA ALA A 177 28.29 1.69 1.72
C ALA A 177 26.90 2.32 1.78
N VAL A 178 26.53 2.88 2.96
CA VAL A 178 25.22 3.51 3.15
C VAL A 178 25.21 4.85 2.45
N THR A 179 24.36 4.98 1.43
CA THR A 179 24.13 6.24 0.72
C THR A 179 22.92 6.97 1.31
N PRO A 180 22.91 8.31 1.31
CA PRO A 180 21.75 9.07 1.74
C PRO A 180 20.55 8.75 0.83
N VAL A 181 19.41 8.44 1.43
CA VAL A 181 18.16 8.13 0.71
C VAL A 181 17.49 9.41 0.16
N VAL A 182 17.98 10.58 0.56
CA VAL A 182 17.41 11.86 0.14
C VAL A 182 18.48 12.69 -0.57
N GLY A 183 18.33 12.81 -1.89
CA GLY A 183 18.76 13.97 -2.67
C GLY A 183 20.21 14.42 -2.55
N GLY A 184 21.16 13.53 -2.54
CA GLY A 184 22.57 13.93 -2.55
C GLY A 184 23.26 13.59 -3.88
N ASN A 185 24.10 14.50 -4.36
CA ASN A 185 24.81 14.52 -5.64
C ASN A 185 25.64 13.27 -6.04
N ALA A 186 25.59 12.17 -5.28
CA ALA A 186 26.23 10.90 -5.63
C ALA A 186 25.63 10.27 -6.90
N SER A 187 24.33 10.47 -7.14
CA SER A 187 23.64 9.97 -8.32
C SER A 187 24.08 10.64 -9.63
N ALA A 188 24.51 11.90 -9.60
CA ALA A 188 24.88 12.62 -10.82
C ALA A 188 26.17 12.10 -11.47
N GLY A 189 27.16 11.69 -10.66
CA GLY A 189 28.39 11.08 -11.17
C GLY A 189 28.16 9.68 -11.71
N GLU A 190 27.37 8.88 -11.02
CA GLU A 190 26.98 7.55 -11.42
C GLU A 190 26.11 7.56 -12.68
N GLU A 191 25.09 8.41 -12.71
CA GLU A 191 24.22 8.61 -13.87
C GLU A 191 25.05 8.97 -15.11
N LYS A 192 25.96 9.94 -14.99
CA LYS A 192 26.85 10.36 -16.10
C LYS A 192 27.71 9.21 -16.59
N TYR A 193 28.19 8.35 -15.68
CA TYR A 193 29.00 7.18 -16.05
C TYR A 193 28.17 6.15 -16.80
N CYS A 194 27.04 5.72 -16.28
CA CYS A 194 26.17 4.72 -16.89
C CYS A 194 25.66 5.18 -18.26
N LEU A 195 25.28 6.44 -18.39
CA LEU A 195 24.75 7.00 -19.62
C LEU A 195 25.81 7.19 -20.73
N ARG A 196 27.12 7.02 -20.46
CA ARG A 196 28.12 6.98 -21.55
C ARG A 196 27.82 5.90 -22.58
N CYS A 197 27.28 4.76 -22.12
CA CYS A 197 26.89 3.64 -22.98
C CYS A 197 25.35 3.59 -23.13
N HIS A 198 24.61 3.68 -22.02
CA HIS A 198 23.16 3.48 -22.01
C HIS A 198 22.34 4.66 -22.54
N SER A 199 22.92 5.77 -22.95
CA SER A 199 22.24 6.79 -23.77
C SER A 199 22.25 6.47 -25.27
N ARG A 200 23.08 5.49 -25.68
CA ARG A 200 23.22 5.06 -27.08
C ARG A 200 22.43 3.79 -27.36
N GLU A 201 22.25 3.46 -28.63
CA GLU A 201 21.65 2.19 -29.04
C GLU A 201 22.58 1.03 -28.71
N THR A 202 22.45 0.49 -27.53
CA THR A 202 23.04 -0.76 -27.09
C THR A 202 21.96 -1.81 -26.99
N LYS A 203 22.24 -3.06 -27.31
CA LYS A 203 21.29 -4.16 -27.32
C LYS A 203 21.79 -5.31 -26.46
N MET A 204 20.85 -6.06 -25.91
CA MET A 204 21.09 -7.38 -25.33
C MET A 204 20.30 -8.40 -26.14
N ASP A 205 21.02 -9.38 -26.67
CA ASP A 205 20.46 -10.46 -27.50
C ASP A 205 20.16 -11.68 -26.62
N PHE A 206 19.12 -12.43 -27.01
CA PHE A 206 18.69 -13.67 -26.36
C PHE A 206 18.87 -14.86 -27.30
N ASN A 207 18.80 -16.07 -26.75
CA ASN A 207 19.02 -17.30 -27.52
C ASN A 207 17.95 -17.56 -28.58
N ASP A 208 16.75 -16.99 -28.42
CA ASP A 208 15.62 -17.08 -29.34
C ASP A 208 15.65 -16.06 -30.48
N ARG A 209 16.77 -15.36 -30.66
CA ARG A 209 16.97 -14.25 -31.61
C ARG A 209 16.20 -12.97 -31.30
N GLU A 210 15.50 -12.91 -30.17
CA GLU A 210 14.97 -11.65 -29.68
C GLU A 210 16.09 -10.76 -29.15
N SER A 211 15.88 -9.46 -29.17
CA SER A 211 16.77 -8.49 -28.54
C SER A 211 15.99 -7.38 -27.87
N ILE A 212 16.58 -6.78 -26.84
CA ILE A 212 16.06 -5.56 -26.24
C ILE A 212 17.05 -4.42 -26.37
N SER A 213 16.55 -3.21 -26.56
CA SER A 213 17.35 -2.02 -26.40
C SER A 213 17.67 -1.80 -24.92
N LEU A 214 18.93 -1.58 -24.62
CA LEU A 214 19.43 -1.19 -23.30
C LEU A 214 19.55 0.33 -23.18
N ARG A 215 19.11 1.07 -24.20
CA ARG A 215 19.08 2.54 -24.17
C ARG A 215 18.11 3.02 -23.09
N VAL A 216 18.58 3.93 -22.24
CA VAL A 216 17.80 4.58 -21.20
C VAL A 216 17.45 6.00 -21.66
N ASN A 217 16.16 6.30 -21.68
CA ASN A 217 15.68 7.66 -21.80
C ASN A 217 15.67 8.32 -20.41
N ILE A 218 16.67 9.13 -20.12
CA ILE A 218 16.82 9.76 -18.81
C ILE A 218 15.69 10.73 -18.47
N ALA A 219 15.04 11.33 -19.46
CA ALA A 219 13.89 12.20 -19.22
C ALA A 219 12.72 11.42 -18.59
N GLU A 220 12.46 10.20 -19.07
CA GLU A 220 11.43 9.33 -18.50
C GLU A 220 11.70 8.96 -17.03
N LEU A 221 12.98 8.72 -16.67
CA LEU A 221 13.36 8.45 -15.29
C LEU A 221 13.18 9.70 -14.41
N ARG A 222 13.56 10.88 -14.92
CA ARG A 222 13.42 12.15 -14.20
C ARG A 222 11.97 12.57 -13.98
N ASP A 223 11.06 12.15 -14.85
CA ASP A 223 9.62 12.37 -14.70
C ASP A 223 8.95 11.30 -13.81
N SER A 224 9.70 10.27 -13.42
CA SER A 224 9.17 9.18 -12.59
C SER A 224 9.22 9.51 -11.09
N PRO A 225 8.44 8.81 -10.24
CA PRO A 225 8.58 8.88 -8.79
C PRO A 225 9.98 8.49 -8.27
N HIS A 226 10.78 7.80 -9.10
CA HIS A 226 12.14 7.36 -8.77
C HIS A 226 13.24 8.32 -9.24
N LYS A 227 12.90 9.53 -9.63
CA LYS A 227 13.82 10.55 -10.19
C LYS A 227 15.05 10.86 -9.34
N ASN A 228 14.97 10.61 -8.02
CA ASN A 228 16.05 10.87 -7.07
C ASN A 228 16.90 9.64 -6.76
N MET A 229 16.67 8.51 -7.44
CA MET A 229 17.40 7.26 -7.23
C MET A 229 18.55 7.14 -8.24
N GLY A 230 19.67 6.58 -7.78
CA GLY A 230 20.78 6.20 -8.65
C GLY A 230 20.49 4.93 -9.45
N CYS A 231 21.25 4.69 -10.50
CA CYS A 231 21.12 3.51 -11.34
C CYS A 231 21.33 2.22 -10.53
N SER A 232 22.33 2.19 -9.66
CA SER A 232 22.69 1.03 -8.80
C SER A 232 21.68 0.77 -7.69
N ASP A 233 20.82 1.74 -7.34
CA ASP A 233 19.75 1.52 -6.37
C ASP A 233 18.74 0.47 -6.86
N CYS A 234 18.59 0.35 -8.18
CA CYS A 234 17.77 -0.69 -8.83
C CYS A 234 18.64 -1.79 -9.45
N HIS A 235 19.72 -1.41 -10.15
CA HIS A 235 20.62 -2.36 -10.84
C HIS A 235 21.71 -2.87 -9.90
N PHE A 236 21.32 -3.69 -8.92
CA PHE A 236 22.23 -4.21 -7.91
C PHE A 236 23.37 -5.05 -8.49
N GLY A 237 24.57 -4.79 -7.98
CA GLY A 237 25.79 -5.46 -8.40
C GLY A 237 26.44 -4.85 -9.62
N PHE A 238 25.84 -3.78 -10.17
CA PHE A 238 26.49 -2.97 -11.19
C PHE A 238 27.13 -1.75 -10.55
N SER A 239 28.35 -1.41 -10.96
CA SER A 239 29.08 -0.21 -10.56
C SER A 239 30.02 0.21 -11.67
N GLN A 240 30.78 1.29 -11.43
CA GLN A 240 31.82 1.74 -12.36
C GLN A 240 32.92 0.70 -12.55
N GLU A 241 33.24 -0.05 -11.49
CA GLU A 241 34.30 -1.08 -11.46
C GLU A 241 33.78 -2.48 -11.80
N ASN A 242 32.48 -2.69 -11.71
CA ASN A 242 31.90 -4.01 -11.90
C ASN A 242 30.64 -3.95 -12.78
N HIS A 243 30.74 -4.50 -13.97
CA HIS A 243 29.63 -4.64 -14.90
C HIS A 243 29.43 -6.13 -15.23
N PRO A 244 28.70 -6.87 -14.35
CA PRO A 244 28.55 -8.31 -14.52
C PRO A 244 27.77 -8.65 -15.78
N GLN A 245 28.27 -9.62 -16.54
CA GLN A 245 27.54 -10.17 -17.66
C GLN A 245 26.47 -11.14 -17.14
N ARG A 246 25.22 -10.81 -17.40
CA ARG A 246 24.07 -11.68 -17.11
C ARG A 246 23.56 -12.27 -18.41
N ARG A 247 23.40 -13.60 -18.44
CA ARG A 247 22.86 -14.31 -19.60
C ARG A 247 21.47 -14.80 -19.29
N PHE A 248 20.55 -14.57 -20.20
CA PHE A 248 19.17 -15.04 -20.14
C PHE A 248 18.84 -15.77 -21.43
N ARG A 249 18.05 -16.83 -21.35
CA ARG A 249 17.64 -17.62 -22.52
C ARG A 249 16.63 -16.83 -23.38
N TYR A 250 15.69 -16.13 -22.72
CA TYR A 250 14.58 -15.43 -23.36
C TYR A 250 14.42 -14.03 -22.77
N GLN A 251 13.87 -13.12 -23.55
CA GLN A 251 13.52 -11.77 -23.08
C GLN A 251 12.60 -11.83 -21.84
N ARG A 252 11.69 -12.81 -21.80
CA ARG A 252 10.76 -12.97 -20.69
C ARG A 252 11.46 -13.34 -19.38
N GLU A 253 12.45 -14.22 -19.42
CA GLU A 253 13.27 -14.56 -18.26
C GLU A 253 13.98 -13.32 -17.69
N TYR A 254 14.54 -12.49 -18.57
CA TYR A 254 15.13 -11.22 -18.19
C TYR A 254 14.10 -10.29 -17.49
N ARG A 255 12.90 -10.14 -18.05
CA ARG A 255 11.84 -9.28 -17.46
C ARG A 255 11.39 -9.79 -16.10
N ILE A 256 11.24 -11.09 -15.90
CA ILE A 256 10.88 -11.69 -14.62
C ILE A 256 11.99 -11.42 -13.59
N SER A 257 13.26 -11.68 -13.95
CA SER A 257 14.41 -11.40 -13.10
C SER A 257 14.52 -9.91 -12.73
N SER A 258 14.25 -9.02 -13.69
CA SER A 258 14.30 -7.57 -13.47
C SER A 258 13.20 -7.10 -12.53
N ALA A 259 12.03 -7.71 -12.52
CA ALA A 259 10.93 -7.36 -11.61
C ALA A 259 11.27 -7.62 -10.13
N GLU A 260 12.21 -8.53 -9.85
CA GLU A 260 12.68 -8.80 -8.49
C GLU A 260 13.40 -7.59 -7.83
N MET A 261 13.91 -6.66 -8.63
CA MET A 261 14.52 -5.43 -8.12
C MET A 261 13.53 -4.59 -7.31
N CYS A 262 12.28 -4.54 -7.76
CA CYS A 262 11.21 -3.76 -7.10
C CYS A 262 10.91 -4.24 -5.68
N ARG A 263 11.03 -5.55 -5.43
CA ARG A 263 10.72 -6.20 -4.16
C ARG A 263 11.51 -5.63 -2.99
N LYS A 264 12.72 -5.17 -3.22
CA LYS A 264 13.60 -4.69 -2.15
C LYS A 264 13.01 -3.48 -1.41
N CYS A 265 12.37 -2.58 -2.13
CA CYS A 265 11.75 -1.39 -1.54
C CYS A 265 10.22 -1.54 -1.42
N HIS A 266 9.57 -2.23 -2.37
CA HIS A 266 8.11 -2.41 -2.42
C HIS A 266 7.67 -3.80 -1.94
N PHE A 267 8.26 -4.28 -0.83
CA PHE A 267 7.97 -5.62 -0.31
C PHE A 267 6.49 -5.81 0.06
N ASP A 268 5.84 -4.77 0.59
CA ASP A 268 4.41 -4.80 0.91
C ASP A 268 3.52 -5.03 -0.33
N LYS A 269 3.91 -4.46 -1.48
CA LYS A 269 3.23 -4.69 -2.75
C LYS A 269 3.55 -6.08 -3.30
N TYR A 270 4.82 -6.50 -3.18
CA TYR A 270 5.23 -7.84 -3.58
C TYR A 270 4.48 -8.93 -2.80
N ALA A 271 4.33 -8.77 -1.48
CA ALA A 271 3.56 -9.70 -0.66
C ALA A 271 2.09 -9.81 -1.11
N LYS A 272 1.47 -8.70 -1.51
CA LYS A 272 0.12 -8.72 -2.10
C LYS A 272 0.08 -9.37 -3.47
N VAL A 273 1.08 -9.11 -4.32
CA VAL A 273 1.18 -9.73 -5.65
C VAL A 273 1.36 -11.24 -5.53
N SER A 274 2.12 -11.74 -4.55
CA SER A 274 2.32 -13.18 -4.34
C SER A 274 1.02 -13.94 -4.01
N GLU A 275 -0.03 -13.24 -3.56
CA GLU A 275 -1.38 -13.79 -3.36
C GLU A 275 -2.28 -13.67 -4.60
N SER A 276 -1.80 -13.04 -5.69
CA SER A 276 -2.62 -12.78 -6.87
C SER A 276 -2.68 -13.98 -7.80
N ILE A 277 -3.75 -14.05 -8.62
CA ILE A 277 -3.87 -15.06 -9.66
C ILE A 277 -2.71 -14.97 -10.67
N HIS A 278 -2.23 -13.78 -10.99
CA HIS A 278 -1.11 -13.59 -11.91
C HIS A 278 0.19 -14.21 -11.39
N TYR A 279 0.49 -14.03 -10.10
CA TYR A 279 1.66 -14.65 -9.50
C TYR A 279 1.52 -16.18 -9.44
N ASN A 280 0.34 -16.68 -9.11
CA ASN A 280 0.08 -18.12 -9.10
C ASN A 280 0.28 -18.73 -10.50
N MET A 281 -0.15 -18.04 -11.55
CA MET A 281 0.10 -18.46 -12.93
C MET A 281 1.59 -18.47 -13.24
N LEU A 282 2.31 -17.41 -12.85
CA LEU A 282 3.77 -17.32 -13.06
C LEU A 282 4.51 -18.44 -12.32
N SER A 283 4.15 -18.71 -11.05
CA SER A 283 4.78 -19.76 -10.23
C SER A 283 4.51 -21.18 -10.74
N THR A 284 3.43 -21.37 -11.52
CA THR A 284 3.12 -22.65 -12.18
C THR A 284 3.72 -22.75 -13.59
N GLY A 285 4.58 -21.81 -13.99
CA GLY A 285 5.29 -21.84 -15.26
C GLY A 285 4.59 -21.11 -16.42
N ARG A 286 3.47 -20.42 -16.16
CA ARG A 286 2.80 -19.57 -17.16
C ARG A 286 3.58 -18.26 -17.31
N LEU A 287 4.58 -18.25 -18.19
CA LEU A 287 5.47 -17.11 -18.39
C LEU A 287 4.79 -15.87 -19.02
N ASP A 288 3.60 -16.02 -19.57
CA ASP A 288 2.75 -14.93 -20.09
C ASP A 288 2.12 -14.07 -18.98
N ALA A 289 2.07 -14.56 -17.75
CA ALA A 289 1.51 -13.81 -16.62
C ALA A 289 2.35 -12.57 -16.28
N PRO A 290 1.73 -11.39 -16.04
CA PRO A 290 2.44 -10.12 -15.90
C PRO A 290 3.27 -10.04 -14.59
N THR A 291 4.35 -9.26 -14.67
CA THR A 291 5.21 -8.87 -13.55
C THR A 291 5.04 -7.37 -13.24
N CYS A 292 5.78 -6.87 -12.23
CA CYS A 292 5.72 -5.45 -11.84
C CYS A 292 5.98 -4.52 -13.03
N ILE A 293 7.00 -4.82 -13.84
CA ILE A 293 7.41 -3.98 -14.97
C ILE A 293 6.44 -4.01 -16.15
N ASP A 294 5.61 -5.04 -16.29
CA ASP A 294 4.63 -5.11 -17.37
C ASP A 294 3.48 -4.09 -17.15
N CYS A 295 3.17 -3.80 -15.88
CA CYS A 295 2.16 -2.80 -15.51
C CYS A 295 2.77 -1.41 -15.31
N HIS A 296 3.88 -1.31 -14.55
CA HIS A 296 4.45 -0.03 -14.12
C HIS A 296 5.56 0.51 -15.03
N GLY A 297 6.18 -0.33 -15.85
CA GLY A 297 7.40 0.00 -16.59
C GLY A 297 8.66 -0.15 -15.72
N GLY A 298 9.82 0.14 -16.31
CA GLY A 298 11.12 0.12 -15.63
C GLY A 298 11.60 1.52 -15.27
N HIS A 299 12.00 2.31 -16.27
CA HIS A 299 12.50 3.68 -16.06
C HIS A 299 11.38 4.73 -16.07
N ALA A 300 10.39 4.57 -16.94
CA ALA A 300 9.19 5.41 -17.02
C ALA A 300 8.09 4.94 -16.05
N VAL A 301 8.43 4.76 -14.77
CA VAL A 301 7.43 4.37 -13.77
C VAL A 301 6.47 5.53 -13.55
N SER A 302 5.16 5.26 -13.69
CA SER A 302 4.11 6.26 -13.48
C SER A 302 3.23 5.91 -12.30
N SER A 303 2.78 6.93 -11.56
CA SER A 303 1.70 6.77 -10.59
C SER A 303 0.40 6.49 -11.33
N LEU A 304 -0.16 5.32 -11.10
CA LEU A 304 -1.45 4.92 -11.71
C LEU A 304 -2.64 5.39 -10.87
N SER A 305 -2.43 5.83 -9.63
CA SER A 305 -3.49 6.33 -8.74
C SER A 305 -4.13 7.62 -9.26
N ASP A 306 -3.34 8.47 -9.91
CA ASP A 306 -3.77 9.80 -10.34
C ASP A 306 -4.31 9.80 -11.78
N ASN A 307 -3.96 8.78 -12.57
CA ASN A 307 -4.40 8.62 -13.95
C ASN A 307 -5.19 7.33 -14.14
N ARG A 308 -6.50 7.41 -13.88
CA ARG A 308 -7.42 6.25 -13.94
C ARG A 308 -7.53 5.67 -15.35
N SER A 309 -7.55 6.51 -16.38
CA SER A 309 -7.58 6.06 -17.78
C SER A 309 -6.31 5.29 -18.17
N LEU A 310 -5.14 5.78 -17.70
CA LEU A 310 -3.87 5.06 -17.92
C LEU A 310 -3.87 3.71 -17.20
N ALA A 311 -4.41 3.63 -15.99
CA ALA A 311 -4.50 2.37 -15.25
C ALA A 311 -5.32 1.31 -16.01
N VAL A 312 -6.45 1.69 -16.59
CA VAL A 312 -7.27 0.79 -17.40
C VAL A 312 -6.53 0.33 -18.66
N MET A 313 -5.76 1.21 -19.31
CA MET A 313 -4.96 0.89 -20.49
C MET A 313 -3.84 -0.13 -20.21
N LYS A 314 -3.33 -0.21 -18.97
CA LYS A 314 -2.36 -1.27 -18.60
C LYS A 314 -3.00 -2.66 -18.63
N CYS A 315 -4.24 -2.78 -18.17
CA CYS A 315 -4.99 -4.05 -18.21
C CYS A 315 -5.33 -4.45 -19.66
N ARG A 316 -5.71 -3.49 -20.52
CA ARG A 316 -6.06 -3.69 -21.92
C ARG A 316 -4.99 -4.44 -22.71
N LYS A 317 -3.72 -4.26 -22.39
CA LYS A 317 -2.61 -4.91 -23.11
C LYS A 317 -2.75 -6.43 -23.23
N CYS A 318 -3.34 -7.07 -22.22
CA CYS A 318 -3.56 -8.51 -22.18
C CYS A 318 -5.06 -8.86 -22.19
N HIS A 319 -5.91 -8.00 -21.62
CA HIS A 319 -7.35 -8.19 -21.46
C HIS A 319 -8.14 -7.28 -22.42
N GLY A 320 -7.83 -7.33 -23.73
CA GLY A 320 -8.42 -6.46 -24.75
C GLY A 320 -9.94 -6.60 -24.85
N GLU A 321 -10.46 -7.82 -24.97
CA GLU A 321 -11.90 -8.11 -25.07
C GLU A 321 -12.68 -7.64 -23.83
N ILE A 322 -12.10 -7.86 -22.64
CA ILE A 322 -12.67 -7.39 -21.37
C ILE A 322 -12.70 -5.87 -21.30
N TYR A 323 -11.64 -5.23 -21.79
CA TYR A 323 -11.60 -3.77 -21.90
C TYR A 323 -12.68 -3.25 -22.85
N ASP A 324 -12.87 -3.88 -24.00
CA ASP A 324 -13.86 -3.45 -24.99
C ASP A 324 -15.30 -3.61 -24.46
N ALA A 325 -15.57 -4.66 -23.69
CA ALA A 325 -16.83 -4.82 -22.96
C ALA A 325 -17.03 -3.73 -21.90
N TYR A 326 -15.99 -3.46 -21.09
CA TYR A 326 -16.01 -2.39 -20.10
C TYR A 326 -16.22 -1.01 -20.74
N ALA A 327 -15.53 -0.70 -21.83
CA ALA A 327 -15.64 0.57 -22.53
C ALA A 327 -17.07 0.87 -23.02
N LYS A 328 -17.84 -0.17 -23.34
CA LYS A 328 -19.26 -0.07 -23.75
C LYS A 328 -20.21 0.05 -22.56
N SER A 329 -19.77 -0.27 -21.34
CA SER A 329 -20.60 -0.20 -20.14
C SER A 329 -20.89 1.24 -19.71
N ILE A 330 -21.89 1.41 -18.83
CA ILE A 330 -22.20 2.73 -18.26
C ILE A 330 -20.99 3.31 -17.50
N HIS A 331 -20.22 2.48 -16.79
CA HIS A 331 -19.03 2.89 -16.07
C HIS A 331 -17.90 3.30 -17.02
N GLY A 332 -17.63 2.48 -18.04
CA GLY A 332 -16.59 2.74 -19.02
C GLY A 332 -16.87 3.98 -19.87
N LYS A 333 -18.10 4.14 -20.36
CA LYS A 333 -18.52 5.34 -21.09
C LYS A 333 -18.31 6.61 -20.26
N ALA A 334 -18.70 6.59 -19.00
CA ALA A 334 -18.53 7.75 -18.10
C ALA A 334 -17.06 8.06 -17.81
N LEU A 335 -16.18 7.05 -17.68
CA LEU A 335 -14.75 7.27 -17.54
C LEU A 335 -14.12 7.84 -18.81
N LEU A 336 -14.36 7.16 -19.94
CA LEU A 336 -13.60 7.40 -21.18
C LEU A 336 -14.07 8.64 -21.95
N ASN A 337 -15.38 8.91 -21.94
CA ASN A 337 -15.96 10.02 -22.72
C ASN A 337 -15.95 11.34 -21.96
N VAL A 338 -16.18 11.29 -20.62
CA VAL A 338 -16.30 12.51 -19.79
C VAL A 338 -15.33 12.56 -18.61
N ASN A 339 -14.37 11.64 -18.57
CA ASN A 339 -13.34 11.54 -17.52
C ASN A 339 -13.92 11.58 -16.10
N ASN A 340 -15.07 10.92 -15.90
CA ASN A 340 -15.72 10.87 -14.61
C ASN A 340 -14.90 10.02 -13.63
N ARG A 341 -14.43 10.64 -12.56
CA ARG A 341 -13.59 9.97 -11.55
C ARG A 341 -14.39 9.19 -10.50
N ASP A 342 -15.69 9.36 -10.46
CA ASP A 342 -16.58 8.69 -9.49
C ASP A 342 -16.90 7.23 -9.89
N VAL A 343 -16.69 6.85 -11.17
CA VAL A 343 -16.99 5.51 -11.66
C VAL A 343 -15.85 4.53 -11.41
N PRO A 344 -16.13 3.24 -11.17
CA PRO A 344 -15.10 2.24 -10.92
C PRO A 344 -14.28 1.93 -12.18
N ILE A 345 -12.99 1.61 -11.97
CA ILE A 345 -12.09 1.05 -12.98
C ILE A 345 -11.73 -0.39 -12.59
N CYS A 346 -10.96 -1.09 -13.43
CA CYS A 346 -10.62 -2.49 -13.23
C CYS A 346 -10.14 -2.80 -11.80
N ILE A 347 -9.26 -1.96 -11.25
CA ILE A 347 -8.64 -2.19 -9.92
C ILE A 347 -9.58 -1.91 -8.74
N ASP A 348 -10.70 -1.24 -8.95
CA ASP A 348 -11.68 -1.00 -7.88
C ASP A 348 -12.50 -2.27 -7.59
N CYS A 349 -12.66 -3.13 -8.60
CA CYS A 349 -13.32 -4.43 -8.49
C CYS A 349 -12.31 -5.56 -8.22
N HIS A 350 -11.18 -5.58 -8.94
CA HIS A 350 -10.22 -6.67 -8.90
C HIS A 350 -9.03 -6.45 -7.95
N SER A 351 -8.94 -5.26 -7.33
CA SER A 351 -7.74 -4.76 -6.64
C SER A 351 -6.51 -4.66 -7.59
N ALA A 352 -5.45 -3.96 -7.14
CA ALA A 352 -4.29 -3.73 -8.00
C ALA A 352 -3.23 -4.83 -7.91
N HIS A 353 -2.91 -5.26 -6.69
CA HIS A 353 -1.79 -6.15 -6.42
C HIS A 353 -2.21 -7.54 -5.93
N SER A 354 -3.37 -7.67 -5.27
CA SER A 354 -3.91 -8.93 -4.78
C SER A 354 -5.12 -9.38 -5.60
N ILE A 355 -4.94 -9.45 -6.94
CA ILE A 355 -6.02 -9.83 -7.87
C ILE A 355 -6.45 -11.27 -7.58
N LYS A 356 -7.67 -11.43 -7.11
CA LYS A 356 -8.23 -12.76 -6.81
C LYS A 356 -8.73 -13.43 -8.09
N ASN A 357 -8.82 -14.76 -8.06
CA ASN A 357 -9.41 -15.50 -9.18
C ASN A 357 -10.90 -15.14 -9.31
N PRO A 358 -11.33 -14.50 -10.42
CA PRO A 358 -12.72 -14.06 -10.60
C PRO A 358 -13.71 -15.22 -10.81
N THR A 359 -13.22 -16.43 -11.12
CA THR A 359 -14.07 -17.62 -11.27
C THR A 359 -14.23 -18.40 -9.96
N SER A 360 -13.62 -17.95 -8.86
CA SER A 360 -13.76 -18.58 -7.57
C SER A 360 -15.12 -18.26 -6.93
N SER A 361 -15.70 -19.20 -6.21
CA SER A 361 -16.93 -18.97 -5.43
C SER A 361 -16.75 -17.83 -4.41
N ALA A 362 -15.60 -17.75 -3.77
CA ALA A 362 -15.31 -16.69 -2.82
C ALA A 362 -15.34 -15.29 -3.46
N PHE A 363 -14.87 -15.15 -4.71
CA PHE A 363 -14.97 -13.89 -5.43
C PHE A 363 -16.42 -13.59 -5.83
N HIS A 364 -17.13 -14.59 -6.35
CA HIS A 364 -18.54 -14.47 -6.71
C HIS A 364 -19.39 -14.04 -5.50
N ASP A 365 -19.23 -14.71 -4.37
CA ASP A 365 -19.99 -14.39 -3.16
C ASP A 365 -19.67 -12.98 -2.61
N TYR A 366 -18.48 -12.45 -2.87
CA TYR A 366 -18.07 -11.11 -2.44
C TYR A 366 -18.64 -9.98 -3.32
N ILE A 367 -19.22 -10.26 -4.47
CA ILE A 367 -19.73 -9.25 -5.42
C ILE A 367 -20.71 -8.26 -4.80
N PRO A 368 -21.71 -8.65 -3.97
CA PRO A 368 -22.63 -7.68 -3.38
C PRO A 368 -21.95 -6.63 -2.52
N GLU A 369 -20.96 -7.01 -1.71
CA GLU A 369 -20.18 -6.08 -0.89
C GLU A 369 -19.31 -5.18 -1.78
N MET A 370 -18.73 -5.73 -2.83
CA MET A 370 -17.89 -4.99 -3.76
C MET A 370 -18.70 -3.89 -4.47
N CYS A 371 -19.86 -4.20 -5.01
CA CYS A 371 -20.77 -3.23 -5.61
C CYS A 371 -21.27 -2.22 -4.59
N GLY A 372 -21.56 -2.70 -3.37
CA GLY A 372 -22.07 -1.90 -2.25
C GLY A 372 -21.13 -0.80 -1.78
N LYS A 373 -19.81 -0.92 -2.00
CA LYS A 373 -18.85 0.14 -1.64
C LYS A 373 -19.22 1.48 -2.26
N CYS A 374 -19.73 1.48 -3.48
CA CYS A 374 -20.18 2.68 -4.17
C CYS A 374 -21.72 2.81 -4.10
N HIS A 375 -22.46 1.76 -4.44
CA HIS A 375 -23.90 1.80 -4.57
C HIS A 375 -24.67 1.95 -3.23
N SER A 376 -24.01 1.79 -2.08
CA SER A 376 -24.58 2.15 -0.77
C SER A 376 -24.08 3.51 -0.26
N ASN A 377 -23.20 4.19 -0.99
CA ASN A 377 -22.67 5.50 -0.60
C ASN A 377 -23.65 6.61 -1.01
N ARG A 378 -24.33 7.21 -0.01
CA ARG A 378 -25.33 8.24 -0.26
C ARG A 378 -24.75 9.50 -0.91
N ALA A 379 -23.56 9.94 -0.51
CA ALA A 379 -22.92 11.13 -1.07
C ALA A 379 -22.56 10.92 -2.55
N LEU A 380 -22.13 9.72 -2.90
CA LEU A 380 -21.76 9.37 -4.27
C LEU A 380 -23.01 9.15 -5.15
N MET A 381 -23.92 8.27 -4.72
CA MET A 381 -25.10 7.91 -5.52
C MET A 381 -26.10 9.06 -5.66
N GLY A 382 -26.16 9.94 -4.66
CA GLY A 382 -27.01 11.14 -4.70
C GLY A 382 -26.68 12.08 -5.87
N LYS A 383 -25.41 12.15 -6.31
CA LYS A 383 -25.00 12.93 -7.47
C LYS A 383 -25.67 12.47 -8.77
N TYR A 384 -26.05 11.20 -8.84
CA TYR A 384 -26.61 10.54 -10.01
C TYR A 384 -28.10 10.21 -9.86
N GLY A 385 -28.75 10.64 -8.79
CA GLY A 385 -30.14 10.33 -8.49
C GLY A 385 -30.43 8.84 -8.28
N LEU A 386 -29.42 8.05 -7.91
CA LEU A 386 -29.53 6.61 -7.72
C LEU A 386 -29.85 6.26 -6.26
N SER A 387 -30.71 5.24 -6.08
CA SER A 387 -31.03 4.72 -4.75
C SER A 387 -29.81 4.06 -4.10
N THR A 388 -29.63 4.33 -2.82
CA THR A 388 -28.60 3.68 -1.98
C THR A 388 -29.11 2.42 -1.26
N ASP A 389 -30.39 2.07 -1.44
CA ASP A 389 -30.98 0.89 -0.81
C ASP A 389 -30.77 -0.40 -1.63
N VAL A 390 -30.08 -0.33 -2.79
CA VAL A 390 -29.92 -1.47 -3.72
C VAL A 390 -29.32 -2.72 -3.08
N VAL A 391 -28.29 -2.55 -2.26
CA VAL A 391 -27.66 -3.68 -1.56
C VAL A 391 -28.57 -4.18 -0.43
N LYS A 392 -29.20 -3.27 0.31
CA LYS A 392 -30.12 -3.61 1.40
C LYS A 392 -31.32 -4.38 0.91
N THR A 393 -31.92 -3.97 -0.21
CA THR A 393 -33.06 -4.67 -0.80
C THR A 393 -32.67 -6.02 -1.37
N TYR A 394 -31.49 -6.12 -2.02
CA TYR A 394 -30.94 -7.40 -2.44
C TYR A 394 -30.74 -8.37 -1.26
N LEU A 395 -30.14 -7.93 -0.17
CA LEU A 395 -29.90 -8.77 1.01
C LEU A 395 -31.19 -9.19 1.74
N SER A 396 -32.31 -8.49 1.49
CA SER A 396 -33.61 -8.84 2.04
C SER A 396 -34.49 -9.64 1.08
N ASP A 397 -34.05 -9.89 -0.15
CA ASP A 397 -34.73 -10.77 -1.09
C ASP A 397 -34.27 -12.24 -0.97
N PHE A 398 -34.90 -13.16 -1.71
CA PHE A 398 -34.59 -14.57 -1.66
C PHE A 398 -33.12 -14.87 -1.99
N HIS A 399 -32.56 -14.27 -3.03
CA HIS A 399 -31.19 -14.53 -3.45
C HIS A 399 -30.18 -14.07 -2.40
N GLY A 400 -30.34 -12.84 -1.91
CA GLY A 400 -29.43 -12.28 -0.92
C GLY A 400 -29.54 -12.94 0.47
N MET A 401 -30.76 -13.26 0.92
CA MET A 401 -30.95 -13.99 2.18
C MET A 401 -30.32 -15.38 2.11
N THR A 402 -30.55 -16.11 1.01
CA THR A 402 -30.00 -17.46 0.85
C THR A 402 -28.48 -17.42 0.75
N LEU A 403 -27.89 -16.46 0.04
CA LEU A 403 -26.44 -16.24 0.03
C LEU A 403 -25.90 -16.00 1.44
N GLY A 404 -26.59 -15.17 2.23
CA GLY A 404 -26.22 -14.87 3.61
C GLY A 404 -26.26 -16.12 4.53
N LEU A 405 -27.25 -16.98 4.37
CA LEU A 405 -27.35 -18.25 5.10
C LEU A 405 -26.25 -19.23 4.69
N GLN A 406 -26.02 -19.39 3.38
CA GLN A 406 -24.97 -20.26 2.86
C GLN A 406 -23.59 -19.89 3.39
N ARG A 407 -23.29 -18.60 3.51
CA ARG A 407 -22.02 -18.13 4.07
C ARG A 407 -21.83 -18.45 5.54
N LYS A 408 -22.91 -18.52 6.31
CA LYS A 408 -22.88 -18.79 7.76
C LYS A 408 -22.83 -20.28 8.07
N GLU A 409 -23.56 -21.09 7.33
CA GLU A 409 -23.88 -22.47 7.68
C GLU A 409 -23.16 -23.52 6.81
N ALA A 410 -22.69 -23.11 5.62
CA ALA A 410 -22.05 -24.07 4.72
C ALA A 410 -20.68 -24.53 5.26
N PRO A 411 -20.39 -25.83 5.21
CA PRO A 411 -19.06 -26.35 5.49
C PRO A 411 -18.02 -25.67 4.59
N LYS A 412 -16.79 -25.44 5.12
CA LYS A 412 -15.69 -24.90 4.32
C LYS A 412 -15.51 -25.73 3.05
N GLY A 413 -15.63 -25.07 1.88
CA GLY A 413 -15.50 -25.73 0.58
C GLY A 413 -16.81 -26.21 -0.07
N TYR A 414 -17.95 -26.12 0.61
CA TYR A 414 -19.25 -26.39 0.00
C TYR A 414 -19.54 -25.33 -1.09
N ARG A 415 -19.93 -25.81 -2.26
CA ARG A 415 -20.35 -24.96 -3.39
C ARG A 415 -21.75 -25.39 -3.81
N PRO A 416 -22.74 -24.52 -3.63
CA PRO A 416 -24.05 -24.77 -4.22
C PRO A 416 -23.93 -24.79 -5.76
N ASN A 417 -24.66 -25.67 -6.39
CA ASN A 417 -24.73 -25.75 -7.85
C ASN A 417 -26.22 -25.79 -8.28
N PRO A 418 -26.73 -24.74 -8.90
CA PRO A 418 -26.07 -23.47 -9.26
C PRO A 418 -25.77 -22.57 -8.05
N PRO A 419 -24.78 -21.67 -8.16
CA PRO A 419 -24.53 -20.67 -7.12
C PRO A 419 -25.71 -19.69 -7.02
N MET A 420 -25.88 -19.06 -5.83
CA MET A 420 -26.91 -18.03 -5.66
C MET A 420 -26.59 -16.82 -6.54
N ALA A 421 -27.61 -16.29 -7.21
CA ALA A 421 -27.45 -15.14 -8.08
C ALA A 421 -26.98 -13.89 -7.31
N VAL A 422 -25.96 -13.22 -7.81
CA VAL A 422 -25.43 -11.96 -7.30
C VAL A 422 -25.62 -10.84 -8.31
N CYS A 423 -25.19 -9.62 -7.98
CA CYS A 423 -25.41 -8.43 -8.81
C CYS A 423 -25.03 -8.64 -10.29
N THR A 424 -23.88 -9.27 -10.55
CA THR A 424 -23.36 -9.48 -11.90
C THR A 424 -24.14 -10.51 -12.71
N ASP A 425 -24.85 -11.44 -12.08
CA ASP A 425 -25.66 -12.43 -12.79
C ASP A 425 -26.86 -11.78 -13.46
N CYS A 426 -27.36 -10.67 -12.90
CA CYS A 426 -28.43 -9.88 -13.47
C CYS A 426 -27.92 -8.71 -14.33
N HIS A 427 -26.93 -7.95 -13.84
CA HIS A 427 -26.48 -6.72 -14.48
C HIS A 427 -25.34 -6.90 -15.49
N GLY A 428 -24.72 -8.07 -15.53
CA GLY A 428 -23.50 -8.32 -16.29
C GLY A 428 -22.24 -7.96 -15.50
N THR A 429 -21.10 -8.37 -16.02
CA THR A 429 -19.82 -8.24 -15.32
C THR A 429 -19.06 -7.01 -15.78
N HIS A 430 -18.76 -6.94 -17.09
CA HIS A 430 -18.00 -5.83 -17.67
C HIS A 430 -18.86 -4.96 -18.59
N GLU A 431 -19.95 -5.49 -19.12
CA GLU A 431 -20.91 -4.84 -20.03
C GLU A 431 -22.14 -4.29 -19.30
N ILE A 432 -21.97 -3.74 -18.09
CA ILE A 432 -23.07 -3.22 -17.26
C ILE A 432 -23.79 -2.09 -17.98
N ALA A 433 -25.08 -2.32 -18.31
CA ALA A 433 -25.91 -1.34 -18.99
C ALA A 433 -26.52 -0.31 -18.02
N GLY A 434 -26.84 0.88 -18.54
CA GLY A 434 -27.61 1.90 -17.80
C GLY A 434 -29.03 1.43 -17.52
N VAL A 435 -29.63 1.95 -16.45
CA VAL A 435 -31.01 1.61 -16.04
C VAL A 435 -32.04 2.67 -16.45
N SER A 436 -31.66 3.60 -17.34
CA SER A 436 -32.51 4.70 -17.81
C SER A 436 -32.46 4.83 -19.34
N GLY A 437 -33.50 5.43 -19.92
CA GLY A 437 -33.58 5.69 -21.36
C GLY A 437 -33.73 4.44 -22.21
N ALA A 438 -33.16 4.43 -23.41
CA ALA A 438 -33.23 3.33 -24.37
C ALA A 438 -32.61 2.02 -23.84
N ASP A 439 -31.67 2.10 -22.91
CA ASP A 439 -30.98 0.94 -22.33
C ASP A 439 -31.92 0.04 -21.49
N VAL A 440 -33.06 0.57 -21.01
CA VAL A 440 -34.04 -0.21 -20.21
C VAL A 440 -34.65 -1.36 -20.97
N GLN A 441 -34.99 -1.19 -22.26
CA GLN A 441 -35.57 -2.26 -23.09
C GLN A 441 -34.52 -3.37 -23.33
N VAL A 442 -33.29 -2.98 -23.64
CA VAL A 442 -32.17 -3.91 -23.80
C VAL A 442 -31.88 -4.65 -22.50
N LEU A 443 -31.93 -3.93 -21.35
CA LEU A 443 -31.75 -4.53 -20.04
C LEU A 443 -32.84 -5.59 -19.75
N LYS A 444 -34.13 -5.28 -19.97
CA LYS A 444 -35.26 -6.23 -19.77
C LYS A 444 -35.13 -7.48 -20.62
N ALA A 445 -34.83 -7.33 -21.92
CA ALA A 445 -34.63 -8.46 -22.82
C ALA A 445 -33.45 -9.36 -22.39
N ASN A 446 -32.37 -8.74 -21.93
CA ASN A 446 -31.19 -9.47 -21.42
C ASN A 446 -31.46 -10.12 -20.06
N LEU A 447 -32.26 -9.50 -19.17
CA LEU A 447 -32.62 -10.07 -17.87
C LEU A 447 -33.34 -11.39 -18.02
N LEU A 448 -34.31 -11.52 -18.92
CA LEU A 448 -35.01 -12.80 -19.11
C LEU A 448 -34.04 -13.93 -19.45
N LYS A 449 -33.14 -13.71 -20.42
CA LYS A 449 -32.11 -14.70 -20.78
C LYS A 449 -31.19 -15.06 -19.59
N ARG A 450 -30.90 -14.12 -18.72
CA ARG A 450 -30.09 -14.33 -17.52
C ARG A 450 -30.86 -15.11 -16.46
N CYS A 451 -32.14 -14.77 -16.22
CA CYS A 451 -33.02 -15.55 -15.34
C CYS A 451 -33.13 -16.99 -15.79
N GLN A 452 -33.28 -17.23 -17.10
CA GLN A 452 -33.41 -18.57 -17.70
C GLN A 452 -32.18 -19.47 -17.52
N LYS A 453 -31.00 -18.92 -17.20
CA LYS A 453 -29.82 -19.75 -16.86
C LYS A 453 -30.05 -20.63 -15.65
N CYS A 454 -30.82 -20.17 -14.68
CA CYS A 454 -31.17 -20.91 -13.47
C CYS A 454 -32.66 -21.29 -13.46
N HIS A 455 -33.55 -20.39 -13.88
CA HIS A 455 -34.99 -20.57 -13.93
C HIS A 455 -35.43 -20.92 -15.37
N ARG A 456 -35.19 -22.15 -15.81
CA ARG A 456 -35.38 -22.61 -17.21
C ARG A 456 -36.74 -22.28 -17.83
N ASN A 457 -37.80 -22.28 -17.00
CA ASN A 457 -39.17 -22.03 -17.40
C ASN A 457 -39.61 -20.57 -17.20
N ALA A 458 -38.70 -19.63 -16.95
CA ALA A 458 -39.04 -18.24 -16.78
C ALA A 458 -39.65 -17.67 -18.07
N THR A 459 -40.84 -17.09 -17.96
CA THR A 459 -41.57 -16.43 -19.08
C THR A 459 -41.17 -14.96 -19.16
N SER A 460 -41.64 -14.28 -20.20
CA SER A 460 -41.39 -12.84 -20.43
C SER A 460 -41.82 -11.94 -19.27
N ASN A 461 -42.83 -12.37 -18.50
CA ASN A 461 -43.33 -11.63 -17.34
C ASN A 461 -42.50 -11.87 -16.06
N PHE A 462 -41.59 -12.84 -16.08
CA PHE A 462 -40.81 -13.18 -14.91
C PHE A 462 -39.94 -12.02 -14.39
N PRO A 463 -39.23 -11.28 -15.25
CA PRO A 463 -38.47 -10.10 -14.81
C PRO A 463 -39.37 -8.95 -14.32
N ASP A 464 -40.58 -8.80 -14.83
CA ASP A 464 -41.53 -7.77 -14.41
C ASP A 464 -42.18 -8.06 -13.07
N ALA A 465 -42.31 -9.33 -12.69
CA ALA A 465 -42.81 -9.78 -11.38
C ALA A 465 -41.80 -9.54 -10.24
N TRP A 466 -40.53 -9.35 -10.56
CA TRP A 466 -39.51 -9.06 -9.58
C TRP A 466 -39.47 -7.57 -9.24
N LEU A 467 -39.56 -7.27 -7.92
CA LEU A 467 -39.74 -5.91 -7.42
C LEU A 467 -38.51 -5.00 -7.56
N SER A 468 -37.49 -5.39 -8.31
CA SER A 468 -36.26 -4.60 -8.47
C SER A 468 -35.72 -4.09 -7.13
N HIS A 469 -34.79 -3.16 -7.10
CA HIS A 469 -34.16 -2.68 -5.87
C HIS A 469 -34.92 -1.52 -5.17
N TYR A 470 -36.25 -1.63 -5.02
CA TYR A 470 -37.02 -0.65 -4.29
C TYR A 470 -37.88 -1.28 -3.19
N LYS A 471 -38.16 -0.50 -2.17
CA LYS A 471 -39.05 -0.92 -1.11
C LYS A 471 -40.52 -0.84 -1.57
N PRO A 472 -41.34 -1.88 -1.29
CA PRO A 472 -42.76 -1.80 -1.51
C PRO A 472 -43.36 -0.54 -0.86
N SER A 473 -44.24 0.14 -1.57
CA SER A 473 -44.96 1.31 -1.09
C SER A 473 -46.35 1.32 -1.72
N LEU A 474 -47.24 2.14 -1.18
CA LEU A 474 -48.59 2.31 -1.76
C LEU A 474 -48.57 2.78 -3.22
N ARG A 475 -47.47 3.43 -3.68
CA ARG A 475 -47.34 3.90 -5.07
C ARG A 475 -46.69 2.85 -6.00
N VAL A 476 -45.78 2.04 -5.48
CA VAL A 476 -44.91 1.18 -6.35
C VAL A 476 -45.35 -0.27 -6.32
N ALA A 477 -45.83 -0.78 -5.22
CA ALA A 477 -46.32 -2.16 -5.09
C ALA A 477 -47.35 -2.23 -3.95
N PRO A 478 -48.57 -1.68 -4.14
CA PRO A 478 -49.52 -1.49 -3.06
C PRO A 478 -49.93 -2.78 -2.38
N LEU A 479 -50.21 -3.85 -3.14
CA LEU A 479 -50.58 -5.15 -2.56
C LEU A 479 -49.48 -5.74 -1.70
N VAL A 480 -48.23 -5.70 -2.18
CA VAL A 480 -47.08 -6.22 -1.42
C VAL A 480 -46.87 -5.40 -0.15
N PHE A 481 -47.00 -4.08 -0.22
CA PHE A 481 -46.91 -3.20 0.92
C PHE A 481 -47.99 -3.49 1.98
N ILE A 482 -49.26 -3.61 1.55
CA ILE A 482 -50.37 -3.92 2.44
C ILE A 482 -50.17 -5.29 3.11
N THR A 483 -49.81 -6.29 2.34
CA THR A 483 -49.52 -7.64 2.87
C THR A 483 -48.37 -7.61 3.86
N GLU A 484 -47.30 -6.89 3.59
CA GLU A 484 -46.16 -6.73 4.50
C GLU A 484 -46.58 -6.06 5.81
N GLN A 485 -47.39 -4.98 5.75
CA GLN A 485 -47.87 -4.31 6.95
C GLN A 485 -48.83 -5.22 7.75
N PHE A 486 -49.73 -5.93 7.06
CA PHE A 486 -50.64 -6.89 7.69
C PHE A 486 -49.86 -7.94 8.51
N TYR A 487 -48.83 -8.58 7.90
CA TYR A 487 -48.03 -9.57 8.63
C TYR A 487 -47.21 -8.97 9.77
N LYS A 488 -46.68 -7.76 9.60
CA LYS A 488 -45.98 -7.03 10.69
C LYS A 488 -46.81 -6.76 11.92
N ILE A 489 -48.11 -6.67 11.75
CA ILE A 489 -49.07 -6.43 12.87
C ILE A 489 -49.57 -7.79 13.40
N ILE A 490 -50.07 -8.65 12.52
CA ILE A 490 -50.76 -9.87 12.95
C ILE A 490 -49.84 -10.89 13.62
N MET A 491 -48.59 -11.03 13.11
CA MET A 491 -47.64 -12.00 13.66
C MET A 491 -47.25 -11.68 15.12
N PRO A 492 -46.85 -10.45 15.47
CA PRO A 492 -46.60 -10.10 16.88
C PRO A 492 -47.85 -10.27 17.78
N LEU A 493 -49.05 -9.92 17.28
CA LEU A 493 -50.29 -10.12 18.03
C LEU A 493 -50.58 -11.60 18.30
N MET A 494 -50.43 -12.45 17.30
CA MET A 494 -50.56 -13.90 17.47
C MET A 494 -49.58 -14.45 18.51
N VAL A 495 -48.29 -14.07 18.40
CA VAL A 495 -47.26 -14.50 19.36
C VAL A 495 -47.57 -13.99 20.76
N ALA A 496 -47.98 -12.72 20.91
CA ALA A 496 -48.38 -12.14 22.19
C ALA A 496 -49.58 -12.88 22.77
N GLY A 497 -50.58 -13.22 21.96
CA GLY A 497 -51.76 -14.01 22.37
C GLY A 497 -51.38 -15.39 22.86
N LEU A 498 -50.50 -16.09 22.14
CA LEU A 498 -49.99 -17.38 22.56
C LEU A 498 -49.20 -17.32 23.88
N LEU A 499 -48.33 -16.34 24.02
CA LEU A 499 -47.58 -16.08 25.26
C LEU A 499 -48.52 -15.80 26.43
N PHE A 500 -49.55 -14.94 26.20
CA PHE A 500 -50.57 -14.64 27.21
C PHE A 500 -51.32 -15.88 27.62
N GLN A 501 -51.74 -16.74 26.68
CA GLN A 501 -52.40 -18.01 26.98
C GLN A 501 -51.48 -18.95 27.82
N VAL A 502 -50.21 -19.05 27.49
CA VAL A 502 -49.24 -19.84 28.27
C VAL A 502 -49.11 -19.26 29.69
N LEU A 503 -49.03 -17.96 29.84
CA LEU A 503 -48.96 -17.30 31.15
C LEU A 503 -50.22 -17.56 31.98
N LEU A 504 -51.43 -17.50 31.37
CA LEU A 504 -52.66 -17.86 32.03
C LEU A 504 -52.71 -19.34 32.50
N GLN A 505 -52.18 -20.23 31.68
CA GLN A 505 -52.08 -21.65 32.08
C GLN A 505 -51.11 -21.85 33.24
N ILE A 506 -49.97 -21.20 33.24
CA ILE A 506 -49.00 -21.23 34.34
C ILE A 506 -49.64 -20.62 35.60
N TRP A 507 -50.29 -19.47 35.49
CA TRP A 507 -50.99 -18.83 36.62
C TRP A 507 -52.05 -19.76 37.20
N ARG A 508 -52.91 -20.36 36.35
CA ARG A 508 -53.91 -21.35 36.77
C ARG A 508 -53.30 -22.55 37.47
N TYR A 509 -52.20 -23.08 36.95
CA TYR A 509 -51.48 -24.20 37.56
C TYR A 509 -50.92 -23.82 38.94
N LEU A 510 -50.38 -22.65 39.11
CA LEU A 510 -49.81 -22.16 40.36
C LEU A 510 -50.92 -21.82 41.40
N SER A 511 -52.06 -21.28 40.96
CA SER A 511 -53.14 -20.89 41.88
C SER A 511 -54.05 -22.07 42.29
N ASN A 512 -53.99 -23.21 41.58
CA ASN A 512 -54.71 -24.42 41.93
C ASN A 512 -53.89 -25.42 42.76
N ARG A 513 -52.68 -25.01 43.18
CA ARG A 513 -51.84 -25.71 44.15
C ARG A 513 -52.00 -25.03 45.53
#